data_30c24172c071f1011dadcff3b6fcf211
#
_entry.id   30c24172c071f1011dadcff3b6fcf211
#
_cell.length_a   1.000
_cell.length_b   1.000
_cell.length_c   1.000
_cell.angle_alpha   90.00
_cell.angle_beta   90.00
_cell.angle_gamma   90.00
#
_symmetry.space_group_name_H-M   'P 1'
#
loop_
_entity.id
_entity.type
_entity.pdbx_description
1 polymer ?
#
loop_
_entity_poly.entity_id
_entity_poly.type
_entity_poly.pdbx_seq_one_letter_code
_entity_poly.pdbx_strand_id
1 'polypeptide(L)'
;MEALFDVTSLSKLFTPTIPLIETLLRGTITYLVLFTMLRFLAQRGAVASASMTDLLVLVVIADAAQNAMAAEYTSITDGLILVAIIIFWSSAIDWLSYRFRSFRRFAYPRRERLMENGKFLQENMQRELVTEEQLHSVLRQQGIEDVNEVKEASIEPNGQISVLPLNGQQDKGGGAQPPDAI
;
A
#
# COMPACT_ATOMS: atom_id res chain seq x y z
N MET A 1 -39.70 -19.67 23.11
CA MET A 1 -38.29 -19.92 23.46
C MET A 1 -37.61 -20.92 22.49
N GLU A 2 -38.36 -21.60 21.64
CA GLU A 2 -37.82 -22.57 20.65
C GLU A 2 -37.25 -21.93 19.39
N ALA A 3 -37.51 -20.66 19.11
CA ALA A 3 -37.02 -19.97 17.92
C ALA A 3 -35.56 -19.48 18.01
N LEU A 4 -34.89 -19.63 19.15
CA LEU A 4 -33.51 -19.15 19.37
C LEU A 4 -32.41 -20.14 18.93
N PHE A 5 -32.76 -21.42 18.72
CA PHE A 5 -31.84 -22.48 18.29
C PHE A 5 -32.44 -23.37 17.19
N ASP A 6 -32.81 -22.74 16.07
CA ASP A 6 -33.16 -23.54 14.90
C ASP A 6 -31.84 -24.03 14.22
N VAL A 7 -31.55 -25.33 14.42
CA VAL A 7 -30.36 -26.01 13.89
C VAL A 7 -30.31 -25.89 12.37
N THR A 8 -31.45 -25.75 11.70
CA THR A 8 -31.54 -25.54 10.25
C THR A 8 -31.05 -24.16 9.85
N SER A 9 -31.19 -23.14 10.69
CA SER A 9 -30.65 -21.80 10.42
C SER A 9 -29.13 -21.76 10.64
N LEU A 10 -28.60 -22.51 11.61
CA LEU A 10 -27.16 -22.64 11.83
C LEU A 10 -26.46 -23.37 10.69
N SER A 11 -27.07 -24.43 10.13
CA SER A 11 -26.49 -25.13 9.00
C SER A 11 -26.37 -24.23 7.73
N LYS A 12 -27.33 -23.32 7.51
CA LYS A 12 -27.30 -22.36 6.41
C LYS A 12 -26.14 -21.36 6.50
N LEU A 13 -25.69 -21.02 7.73
CA LEU A 13 -24.54 -20.12 7.93
C LEU A 13 -23.23 -20.73 7.44
N PHE A 14 -23.11 -22.07 7.42
CA PHE A 14 -21.91 -22.80 7.04
C PHE A 14 -21.99 -23.46 5.65
N THR A 15 -23.18 -23.48 5.05
CA THR A 15 -23.32 -24.00 3.68
C THR A 15 -23.02 -22.90 2.67
N PRO A 16 -22.11 -23.13 1.70
CA PRO A 16 -21.86 -22.18 0.62
C PRO A 16 -23.16 -21.86 -0.14
N THR A 17 -23.44 -20.60 -0.31
CA THR A 17 -24.62 -20.12 -1.06
C THR A 17 -24.32 -19.91 -2.53
N ILE A 18 -23.03 -19.78 -2.89
CA ILE A 18 -22.53 -19.58 -4.24
C ILE A 18 -21.66 -20.75 -4.65
N PRO A 19 -21.69 -21.19 -5.92
CA PRO A 19 -20.78 -22.22 -6.40
C PRO A 19 -19.31 -21.82 -6.17
N LEU A 20 -18.50 -22.72 -5.60
CA LEU A 20 -17.09 -22.46 -5.30
C LEU A 20 -16.30 -21.92 -6.49
N ILE A 21 -16.57 -22.43 -7.69
CA ILE A 21 -15.90 -22.00 -8.92
C ILE A 21 -16.22 -20.53 -9.25
N GLU A 22 -17.45 -20.08 -8.99
CA GLU A 22 -17.85 -18.70 -9.18
C GLU A 22 -17.15 -17.78 -8.20
N THR A 23 -17.10 -18.12 -6.92
CA THR A 23 -16.39 -17.37 -5.89
C THR A 23 -14.89 -17.27 -6.21
N LEU A 24 -14.28 -18.37 -6.63
CA LEU A 24 -12.87 -18.39 -7.05
C LEU A 24 -12.61 -17.47 -8.24
N LEU A 25 -13.45 -17.52 -9.28
CA LEU A 25 -13.29 -16.70 -10.47
C LEU A 25 -13.51 -15.22 -10.16
N ARG A 26 -14.61 -14.88 -9.46
CA ARG A 26 -14.91 -13.48 -9.07
C ARG A 26 -13.78 -12.90 -8.22
N GLY A 27 -13.40 -13.59 -7.14
CA GLY A 27 -12.32 -13.15 -6.25
C GLY A 27 -10.99 -12.99 -6.98
N THR A 28 -10.60 -13.95 -7.82
CA THR A 28 -9.36 -13.90 -8.59
C THR A 28 -9.34 -12.73 -9.58
N ILE A 29 -10.36 -12.61 -10.41
CA ILE A 29 -10.42 -11.58 -11.46
C ILE A 29 -10.45 -10.20 -10.80
N THR A 30 -11.32 -9.99 -9.83
CA THR A 30 -11.43 -8.69 -9.15
C THR A 30 -10.13 -8.33 -8.44
N TYR A 31 -9.51 -9.27 -7.72
CA TYR A 31 -8.24 -9.01 -7.04
C TYR A 31 -7.13 -8.60 -8.02
N LEU A 32 -6.95 -9.35 -9.11
CA LEU A 32 -5.89 -9.06 -10.09
C LEU A 32 -6.13 -7.76 -10.85
N VAL A 33 -7.38 -7.44 -11.17
CA VAL A 33 -7.76 -6.15 -11.79
C VAL A 33 -7.47 -5.02 -10.82
N LEU A 34 -7.90 -5.12 -9.57
CA LEU A 34 -7.63 -4.10 -8.54
C LEU A 34 -6.14 -3.94 -8.28
N PHE A 35 -5.41 -5.02 -8.12
CA PHE A 35 -3.96 -4.96 -7.98
C PHE A 35 -3.31 -4.19 -9.13
N THR A 36 -3.72 -4.49 -10.36
CA THR A 36 -3.19 -3.81 -11.56
C THR A 36 -3.58 -2.33 -11.57
N MET A 37 -4.83 -2.00 -11.30
CA MET A 37 -5.32 -0.60 -11.25
C MET A 37 -4.61 0.20 -10.15
N LEU A 38 -4.54 -0.33 -8.93
CA LEU A 38 -3.86 0.32 -7.81
C LEU A 38 -2.35 0.46 -8.08
N ARG A 39 -1.75 -0.52 -8.74
CA ARG A 39 -0.36 -0.45 -9.15
C ARG A 39 -0.08 0.71 -10.11
N PHE A 40 -0.97 0.95 -11.09
CA PHE A 40 -0.86 2.12 -11.99
C PHE A 40 -1.17 3.43 -11.26
N LEU A 41 -2.10 3.43 -10.32
CA LEU A 41 -2.42 4.62 -9.52
C LEU A 41 -1.26 4.99 -8.59
N ALA A 42 -0.63 4.02 -7.93
CA ALA A 42 0.52 4.21 -7.04
C ALA A 42 1.76 4.75 -7.76
N GLN A 43 1.87 4.60 -9.07
CA GLN A 43 2.95 5.21 -9.86
C GLN A 43 2.79 6.72 -10.06
N ARG A 44 1.62 7.29 -9.74
CA ARG A 44 1.30 8.71 -9.98
C ARG A 44 1.51 9.59 -8.76
N GLY A 45 2.55 9.36 -7.98
CA GLY A 45 2.93 10.24 -6.88
C GLY A 45 2.34 9.83 -5.54
N ALA A 46 2.84 8.73 -5.00
CA ALA A 46 2.71 8.47 -3.58
C ALA A 46 3.59 9.46 -2.81
N VAL A 47 3.14 10.70 -2.70
CA VAL A 47 3.75 11.66 -1.79
C VAL A 47 3.49 11.19 -0.37
N ALA A 48 4.48 11.37 0.49
CA ALA A 48 4.61 10.89 1.87
C ALA A 48 3.44 11.16 2.85
N SER A 49 2.34 11.71 2.37
CA SER A 49 1.10 11.89 3.12
C SER A 49 -0.10 11.58 2.23
N ALA A 50 -0.81 10.50 2.51
CA ALA A 50 -2.10 10.24 1.88
C ALA A 50 -3.04 11.42 2.12
N SER A 51 -3.49 12.06 1.05
CA SER A 51 -4.46 13.14 1.15
C SER A 51 -5.85 12.61 1.52
N MET A 52 -6.73 13.47 2.03
CA MET A 52 -8.14 13.10 2.25
C MET A 52 -8.81 12.57 0.96
N THR A 53 -8.41 13.10 -0.18
CA THR A 53 -8.89 12.65 -1.50
C THR A 53 -8.44 11.22 -1.80
N ASP A 54 -7.19 10.85 -1.48
CA ASP A 54 -6.66 9.50 -1.70
C ASP A 54 -7.38 8.49 -0.82
N LEU A 55 -7.65 8.84 0.45
CA LEU A 55 -8.44 8.01 1.35
C LEU A 55 -9.87 7.82 0.84
N LEU A 56 -10.52 8.89 0.35
CA LEU A 56 -11.85 8.81 -0.24
C LEU A 56 -11.87 7.86 -1.44
N VAL A 57 -10.92 8.02 -2.36
CA VAL A 57 -10.80 7.15 -3.54
C VAL A 57 -10.59 5.70 -3.12
N LEU A 58 -9.73 5.44 -2.13
CA LEU A 58 -9.49 4.09 -1.62
C LEU A 58 -10.77 3.46 -1.04
N VAL A 59 -11.55 4.22 -0.25
CA VAL A 59 -12.82 3.74 0.32
C VAL A 59 -13.83 3.42 -0.77
N VAL A 60 -13.98 4.28 -1.79
CA VAL A 60 -14.91 4.04 -2.92
C VAL A 60 -14.49 2.82 -3.74
N ILE A 61 -13.18 2.65 -3.97
CA ILE A 61 -12.65 1.45 -4.66
C ILE A 61 -12.93 0.21 -3.82
N ALA A 62 -12.73 0.26 -2.50
CA ALA A 62 -12.97 -0.87 -1.61
C ALA A 62 -14.45 -1.29 -1.61
N ASP A 63 -15.38 -0.34 -1.59
CA ASP A 63 -16.82 -0.62 -1.67
C ASP A 63 -17.20 -1.23 -3.03
N ALA A 64 -16.72 -0.65 -4.13
CA ALA A 64 -16.93 -1.19 -5.47
C ALA A 64 -16.36 -2.62 -5.63
N ALA A 65 -15.17 -2.86 -5.04
CA ALA A 65 -14.53 -4.16 -5.04
C ALA A 65 -15.33 -5.20 -4.25
N GLN A 66 -15.85 -4.81 -3.09
CA GLN A 66 -16.70 -5.67 -2.27
C GLN A 66 -17.90 -6.16 -3.07
N ASN A 67 -18.62 -5.26 -3.75
CA ASN A 67 -19.76 -5.62 -4.58
C ASN A 67 -19.40 -6.56 -5.74
N ALA A 68 -18.22 -6.37 -6.36
CA ALA A 68 -17.76 -7.23 -7.45
C ALA A 68 -17.36 -8.64 -6.97
N MET A 69 -16.77 -8.73 -5.78
CA MET A 69 -16.31 -9.99 -5.20
C MET A 69 -17.43 -10.81 -4.55
N ALA A 70 -18.29 -10.14 -3.77
CA ALA A 70 -19.14 -10.79 -2.79
C ALA A 70 -20.41 -11.43 -3.34
N ALA A 71 -20.97 -10.96 -4.47
CA ALA A 71 -22.18 -11.54 -5.10
C ALA A 71 -23.29 -11.91 -4.09
N GLU A 72 -23.64 -11.03 -3.15
CA GLU A 72 -24.73 -11.23 -2.17
C GLU A 72 -24.65 -12.55 -1.35
N TYR A 73 -23.45 -13.05 -1.07
CA TYR A 73 -23.31 -14.23 -0.21
C TYR A 73 -23.82 -13.96 1.22
N THR A 74 -24.44 -14.97 1.80
CA THR A 74 -24.97 -14.90 3.18
C THR A 74 -24.31 -15.91 4.12
N SER A 75 -23.44 -16.76 3.59
CA SER A 75 -22.72 -17.79 4.33
C SER A 75 -21.35 -17.29 4.83
N ILE A 76 -21.01 -17.63 6.06
CA ILE A 76 -19.68 -17.41 6.65
C ILE A 76 -18.60 -18.13 5.81
N THR A 77 -18.92 -19.31 5.31
CA THR A 77 -18.00 -20.12 4.50
C THR A 77 -17.61 -19.38 3.21
N ASP A 78 -18.55 -18.74 2.52
CA ASP A 78 -18.28 -17.98 1.31
C ASP A 78 -17.35 -16.79 1.60
N GLY A 79 -17.58 -16.08 2.71
CA GLY A 79 -16.72 -15.00 3.17
C GLY A 79 -15.29 -15.47 3.48
N LEU A 80 -15.13 -16.61 4.16
CA LEU A 80 -13.83 -17.17 4.48
C LEU A 80 -13.08 -17.63 3.21
N ILE A 81 -13.78 -18.22 2.24
CA ILE A 81 -13.19 -18.59 0.95
C ILE A 81 -12.69 -17.36 0.22
N LEU A 82 -13.47 -16.27 0.19
CA LEU A 82 -13.05 -15.01 -0.44
C LEU A 82 -11.79 -14.43 0.22
N VAL A 83 -11.74 -14.41 1.56
CA VAL A 83 -10.56 -13.96 2.30
C VAL A 83 -9.36 -14.84 1.98
N ALA A 84 -9.54 -16.16 1.90
CA ALA A 84 -8.47 -17.10 1.54
C ALA A 84 -7.93 -16.82 0.12
N ILE A 85 -8.79 -16.49 -0.84
CA ILE A 85 -8.40 -16.12 -2.21
C ILE A 85 -7.55 -14.85 -2.20
N ILE A 86 -7.95 -13.83 -1.45
CA ILE A 86 -7.21 -12.57 -1.33
C ILE A 86 -5.82 -12.82 -0.74
N ILE A 87 -5.73 -13.58 0.37
CA ILE A 87 -4.46 -13.93 1.01
C ILE A 87 -3.58 -14.75 0.07
N PHE A 88 -4.17 -15.71 -0.64
CA PHE A 88 -3.45 -16.53 -1.62
C PHE A 88 -2.81 -15.68 -2.71
N TRP A 89 -3.57 -14.79 -3.36
CA TRP A 89 -3.04 -13.95 -4.43
C TRP A 89 -2.04 -12.91 -3.92
N SER A 90 -2.26 -12.33 -2.73
CA SER A 90 -1.29 -11.44 -2.09
C SER A 90 0.05 -12.14 -1.90
N SER A 91 0.02 -13.33 -1.28
CA SER A 91 1.22 -14.14 -1.04
C SER A 91 1.87 -14.63 -2.35
N ALA A 92 1.07 -14.96 -3.35
CA ALA A 92 1.56 -15.39 -4.66
C ALA A 92 2.28 -14.25 -5.39
N ILE A 93 1.76 -13.02 -5.32
CA ILE A 93 2.39 -11.83 -5.90
C ILE A 93 3.72 -11.54 -5.20
N ASP A 94 3.76 -11.61 -3.86
CA ASP A 94 5.00 -11.42 -3.09
C ASP A 94 6.05 -12.48 -3.43
N TRP A 95 5.64 -13.75 -3.47
CA TRP A 95 6.53 -14.85 -3.84
C TRP A 95 7.04 -14.71 -5.30
N LEU A 96 6.18 -14.34 -6.24
CA LEU A 96 6.53 -14.12 -7.64
C LEU A 96 7.50 -12.96 -7.79
N SER A 97 7.29 -11.88 -7.01
CA SER A 97 8.16 -10.70 -6.95
C SER A 97 9.54 -11.04 -6.38
N TYR A 98 9.58 -11.92 -5.37
CA TYR A 98 10.84 -12.42 -4.82
C TYR A 98 11.58 -13.30 -5.83
N ARG A 99 10.88 -14.21 -6.51
CA ARG A 99 11.47 -15.21 -7.42
C ARG A 99 11.88 -14.62 -8.77
N PHE A 100 11.13 -13.66 -9.32
CA PHE A 100 11.37 -13.11 -10.65
C PHE A 100 11.64 -11.62 -10.61
N ARG A 101 12.88 -11.24 -11.00
CA ARG A 101 13.32 -9.83 -11.01
C ARG A 101 12.51 -8.95 -11.97
N SER A 102 12.04 -9.49 -13.09
CA SER A 102 11.21 -8.76 -14.06
C SER A 102 9.83 -8.45 -13.49
N PHE A 103 9.23 -9.42 -12.77
CA PHE A 103 7.94 -9.24 -12.12
C PHE A 103 8.03 -8.26 -10.95
N ARG A 104 9.13 -8.31 -10.17
CA ARG A 104 9.38 -7.34 -9.10
C ARG A 104 9.42 -5.90 -9.62
N ARG A 105 9.98 -5.66 -10.82
CA ARG A 105 9.98 -4.34 -11.44
C ARG A 105 8.58 -3.85 -11.81
N PHE A 106 7.68 -4.78 -12.13
CA PHE A 106 6.28 -4.49 -12.39
C PHE A 106 5.50 -4.30 -11.08
N ALA A 107 5.66 -5.19 -10.10
CA ALA A 107 4.88 -5.18 -8.86
C ALA A 107 5.27 -4.02 -7.92
N TYR A 108 6.56 -3.66 -7.87
CA TYR A 108 7.07 -2.63 -6.97
C TYR A 108 7.73 -1.48 -7.75
N PRO A 109 7.41 -0.20 -7.43
CA PRO A 109 8.09 0.94 -8.01
C PRO A 109 9.59 0.90 -7.69
N ARG A 110 10.39 1.58 -8.49
CA ARG A 110 11.80 1.75 -8.21
C ARG A 110 11.99 2.99 -7.35
N ARG A 111 13.09 2.99 -6.59
CA ARG A 111 13.63 4.20 -6.01
C ARG A 111 13.99 5.18 -7.14
N GLU A 112 13.47 6.41 -7.05
CA GLU A 112 13.77 7.46 -8.05
C GLU A 112 14.28 8.69 -7.30
N ARG A 113 15.43 9.25 -7.79
CA ARG A 113 16.02 10.44 -7.18
C ARG A 113 15.24 11.68 -7.60
N LEU A 114 14.89 12.51 -6.62
CA LEU A 114 14.20 13.79 -6.81
C LEU A 114 15.15 14.96 -6.69
N MET A 115 16.24 14.81 -5.91
CA MET A 115 17.26 15.81 -5.70
C MET A 115 18.64 15.16 -5.57
N GLU A 116 19.67 15.84 -6.04
CA GLU A 116 21.08 15.42 -5.94
C GLU A 116 21.99 16.63 -5.75
N ASN A 117 22.81 16.62 -4.69
CA ASN A 117 23.78 17.67 -4.34
C ASN A 117 23.15 19.09 -4.36
N GLY A 118 22.02 19.26 -3.67
CA GLY A 118 21.30 20.52 -3.56
C GLY A 118 20.51 20.93 -4.82
N LYS A 119 20.47 20.10 -5.86
CA LYS A 119 19.79 20.43 -7.12
C LYS A 119 18.57 19.56 -7.33
N PHE A 120 17.46 20.18 -7.68
CA PHE A 120 16.22 19.50 -8.05
C PHE A 120 16.34 18.81 -9.41
N LEU A 121 15.95 17.55 -9.50
CA LEU A 121 15.88 16.79 -10.74
C LEU A 121 14.47 16.90 -11.32
N GLN A 122 14.21 18.01 -12.02
CA GLN A 122 12.88 18.39 -12.51
C GLN A 122 12.19 17.30 -13.34
N GLU A 123 12.93 16.59 -14.20
CA GLU A 123 12.36 15.50 -15.03
C GLU A 123 11.82 14.35 -14.15
N ASN A 124 12.55 13.99 -13.10
CA ASN A 124 12.15 12.92 -12.18
C ASN A 124 10.98 13.39 -11.32
N MET A 125 11.03 14.63 -10.83
CA MET A 125 9.96 15.23 -10.05
C MET A 125 8.65 15.29 -10.85
N GLN A 126 8.70 15.70 -12.12
CA GLN A 126 7.53 15.73 -13.00
C GLN A 126 6.98 14.32 -13.27
N ARG A 127 7.86 13.34 -13.45
CA ARG A 127 7.46 11.93 -13.66
C ARG A 127 6.73 11.36 -12.45
N GLU A 128 7.22 11.68 -11.26
CA GLU A 128 6.66 11.24 -9.99
C GLU A 128 5.57 12.20 -9.45
N LEU A 129 5.23 13.26 -10.20
CA LEU A 129 4.24 14.29 -9.82
C LEU A 129 4.51 14.93 -8.46
N VAL A 130 5.78 15.08 -8.10
CA VAL A 130 6.23 15.74 -6.87
C VAL A 130 6.57 17.20 -7.17
N THR A 131 5.98 18.11 -6.40
CA THR A 131 6.28 19.55 -6.51
C THR A 131 7.49 19.93 -5.64
N GLU A 132 8.15 21.05 -5.97
CA GLU A 132 9.22 21.58 -5.13
C GLU A 132 8.72 21.93 -3.72
N GLU A 133 7.50 22.47 -3.61
CA GLU A 133 6.90 22.82 -2.32
C GLU A 133 6.71 21.57 -1.44
N GLN A 134 6.28 20.46 -2.03
CA GLN A 134 6.14 19.19 -1.33
C GLN A 134 7.49 18.68 -0.85
N LEU A 135 8.52 18.73 -1.71
CA LEU A 135 9.86 18.29 -1.33
C LEU A 135 10.44 19.20 -0.23
N HIS A 136 10.29 20.50 -0.32
CA HIS A 136 10.66 21.43 0.76
C HIS A 136 9.93 21.13 2.06
N SER A 137 8.64 20.79 2.00
CA SER A 137 7.88 20.41 3.19
C SER A 137 8.47 19.17 3.88
N VAL A 138 8.85 18.16 3.09
CA VAL A 138 9.50 16.94 3.61
C VAL A 138 10.87 17.26 4.21
N LEU A 139 11.68 18.11 3.57
CA LEU A 139 12.99 18.53 4.09
C LEU A 139 12.83 19.21 5.46
N ARG A 140 11.87 20.15 5.59
CA ARG A 140 11.59 20.82 6.87
C ARG A 140 11.13 19.84 7.95
N GLN A 141 10.31 18.83 7.61
CA GLN A 141 9.90 17.78 8.56
C GLN A 141 11.09 16.97 9.08
N GLN A 142 12.17 16.89 8.30
CA GLN A 142 13.42 16.21 8.69
C GLN A 142 14.47 17.17 9.29
N GLY A 143 14.07 18.43 9.56
CA GLY A 143 14.95 19.44 10.18
C GLY A 143 15.98 20.05 9.23
N ILE A 144 15.81 19.91 7.92
CA ILE A 144 16.69 20.47 6.90
C ILE A 144 16.04 21.72 6.31
N GLU A 145 16.65 22.88 6.50
CA GLU A 145 16.18 24.16 5.99
C GLU A 145 16.86 24.54 4.67
N ASP A 146 18.16 24.25 4.53
CA ASP A 146 18.92 24.55 3.32
C ASP A 146 19.03 23.33 2.41
N VAL A 147 18.54 23.47 1.17
CA VAL A 147 18.63 22.45 0.12
C VAL A 147 20.07 22.06 -0.20
N ASN A 148 21.03 22.95 0.02
CA ASN A 148 22.45 22.69 -0.19
C ASN A 148 23.04 21.67 0.81
N GLU A 149 22.37 21.43 1.92
CA GLU A 149 22.75 20.41 2.89
C GLU A 149 22.33 18.98 2.47
N VAL A 150 21.52 18.89 1.40
CA VAL A 150 21.00 17.62 0.90
C VAL A 150 21.98 17.02 -0.12
N LYS A 151 22.50 15.83 0.19
CA LYS A 151 23.27 15.03 -0.77
C LYS A 151 22.35 14.37 -1.78
N GLU A 152 21.26 13.76 -1.31
CA GLU A 152 20.29 13.05 -2.14
C GLU A 152 18.93 13.02 -1.46
N ALA A 153 17.86 13.31 -2.21
CA ALA A 153 16.51 13.01 -1.81
C ALA A 153 15.87 12.10 -2.86
N SER A 154 15.24 11.01 -2.42
CA SER A 154 14.67 9.99 -3.31
C SER A 154 13.32 9.55 -2.83
N ILE A 155 12.42 9.25 -3.76
CA ILE A 155 11.20 8.53 -3.46
C ILE A 155 11.49 7.02 -3.40
N GLU A 156 11.14 6.39 -2.29
CA GLU A 156 11.35 4.97 -2.07
C GLU A 156 10.18 4.14 -2.64
N PRO A 157 10.35 2.81 -2.81
CA PRO A 157 9.27 1.93 -3.31
C PRO A 157 7.97 1.96 -2.51
N ASN A 158 8.01 2.36 -1.25
CA ASN A 158 6.83 2.53 -0.38
C ASN A 158 6.16 3.91 -0.51
N GLY A 159 6.67 4.77 -1.42
CA GLY A 159 6.17 6.13 -1.64
C GLY A 159 6.71 7.18 -0.66
N GLN A 160 7.51 6.80 0.32
CA GLN A 160 8.14 7.77 1.24
C GLN A 160 9.35 8.44 0.60
N ILE A 161 9.58 9.69 0.95
CA ILE A 161 10.78 10.40 0.53
C ILE A 161 11.86 10.22 1.58
N SER A 162 12.96 9.57 1.18
CA SER A 162 14.18 9.47 1.99
C SER A 162 15.13 10.63 1.65
N VAL A 163 15.77 11.19 2.66
CA VAL A 163 16.73 12.29 2.48
C VAL A 163 18.05 11.90 3.12
N LEU A 164 19.13 12.06 2.37
CA LEU A 164 20.51 11.85 2.84
C LEU A 164 21.19 13.23 2.90
N PRO A 165 21.56 13.73 4.09
CA PRO A 165 22.29 14.98 4.22
C PRO A 165 23.76 14.84 3.76
N LEU A 166 24.35 15.95 3.32
CA LEU A 166 25.76 16.03 2.91
C LEU A 166 26.72 15.78 4.09
N ASN A 167 26.40 16.35 5.25
CA ASN A 167 27.12 16.12 6.48
C ASN A 167 26.43 14.97 7.21
N GLY A 168 27.06 13.80 7.29
CA GLY A 168 26.50 12.57 7.85
C GLY A 168 26.19 12.61 9.36
N GLN A 169 25.52 13.64 9.85
CA GLN A 169 24.81 13.60 11.11
C GLN A 169 23.53 12.80 10.92
N GLN A 170 23.65 11.49 11.02
CA GLN A 170 22.53 10.67 11.43
C GLN A 170 22.11 11.19 12.81
N ASP A 171 21.00 11.93 12.83
CA ASP A 171 20.28 12.13 14.08
C ASP A 171 19.88 10.74 14.58
N LYS A 172 20.61 10.27 15.59
CA LYS A 172 20.26 9.06 16.34
C LYS A 172 18.98 9.39 17.08
N GLY A 173 17.84 9.10 16.43
CA GLY A 173 16.56 9.13 17.09
C GLY A 173 16.67 8.47 18.47
N GLY A 174 16.44 9.27 19.50
CA GLY A 174 16.05 8.96 20.84
C GLY A 174 16.43 7.59 21.42
N GLY A 175 17.70 7.35 21.67
CA GLY A 175 18.12 6.36 22.65
C GLY A 175 17.93 6.96 24.04
N ALA A 176 16.90 6.54 24.75
CA ALA A 176 16.72 6.84 26.17
C ALA A 176 18.00 6.49 26.92
N GLN A 177 18.62 7.52 27.53
CA GLN A 177 19.70 7.36 28.48
C GLN A 177 19.14 6.59 29.69
N PRO A 178 19.77 5.50 30.16
CA PRO A 178 19.34 4.87 31.40
C PRO A 178 19.66 5.83 32.57
N PRO A 179 18.78 5.95 33.57
CA PRO A 179 19.03 6.77 34.73
C PRO A 179 20.22 6.17 35.51
N ASP A 180 21.19 7.04 35.84
CA ASP A 180 22.34 6.71 36.66
C ASP A 180 21.88 6.11 37.98
N ALA A 181 22.41 4.93 38.28
CA ALA A 181 22.26 4.28 39.56
C ALA A 181 23.05 5.08 40.63
N ILE A 182 22.36 5.44 41.71
CA ILE A 182 22.93 5.77 43.01
C ILE A 182 22.62 4.57 43.93
#